data_f9f083921faa5dcb2fe4aa54f2f154f7
#
_entry.id   f9f083921faa5dcb2fe4aa54f2f154f7
#
_cell.length_a   1.000
_cell.length_b   1.000
_cell.length_c   1.000
_cell.angle_alpha   90.00
_cell.angle_beta   90.00
_cell.angle_gamma   90.00
#
_symmetry.space_group_name_H-M   'P 1'
#
loop_
_entity.id
_entity.type
_entity.pdbx_description
1 polymer ?
#
loop_
_entity_poly.entity_id
_entity_poly.type
_entity_poly.pdbx_seq_one_letter_code
_entity_poly.pdbx_strand_id
1 'polypeptide(L)'
;MKLIIPMAGRGTRVRPHSNTVPKPLLPVAGTMIVERLVETFIRTMDRSIDEIVYILGPDFGADIKGPLEQMSQRHGAACTFRVQEVALGTAHAVYCAEEDLEGEVIIAFADTLFDSKEVFRVEGADSVIWLKKVEDPSRFGVAVYEGDQITGFVEKPQEFISDLAIIGVYYFKDGEKLKEELAYVIDNDIKGPGGEYFLTEALDRMIRQGKIFKTATVDEWLDCGTLPAWLETTGVIVEKEAATTLPTYEGSTIVPPVYIAEGVLIEGSTIGPHVSIEAGAQIKGS
;
A
#
# COMPACT_ATOMS: atom_id res chain seq x y z
N MET A 1 2.36 -13.56 12.34
CA MET A 1 2.52 -12.08 12.28
C MET A 1 1.26 -11.47 11.71
N LYS A 2 0.85 -10.28 12.15
CA LYS A 2 -0.31 -9.56 11.59
C LYS A 2 0.11 -8.53 10.55
N LEU A 3 -0.70 -8.38 9.49
CA LEU A 3 -0.57 -7.31 8.49
C LEU A 3 -1.75 -6.35 8.66
N ILE A 4 -1.49 -5.10 9.03
CA ILE A 4 -2.50 -4.07 9.26
C ILE A 4 -2.49 -3.11 8.08
N ILE A 5 -3.64 -2.97 7.41
CA ILE A 5 -3.78 -2.19 6.18
C ILE A 5 -4.77 -1.05 6.39
N PRO A 6 -4.28 0.18 6.66
CA PRO A 6 -5.13 1.36 6.66
C PRO A 6 -5.62 1.67 5.24
N MET A 7 -6.94 1.63 5.04
CA MET A 7 -7.56 1.88 3.74
C MET A 7 -8.88 2.67 3.82
N ALA A 8 -9.12 3.39 4.92
CA ALA A 8 -10.31 4.20 5.14
C ALA A 8 -10.41 5.43 4.22
N GLY A 9 -9.32 5.80 3.55
CA GLY A 9 -9.26 6.96 2.67
C GLY A 9 -10.18 6.83 1.45
N ARG A 10 -10.92 7.89 1.13
CA ARG A 10 -11.88 7.91 0.00
C ARG A 10 -11.24 7.87 -1.39
N GLY A 11 -9.91 7.92 -1.51
CA GLY A 11 -9.22 7.88 -2.80
C GLY A 11 -9.59 9.01 -3.75
N THR A 12 -9.84 10.22 -3.25
CA THR A 12 -10.35 11.37 -4.05
C THR A 12 -9.45 11.73 -5.23
N ARG A 13 -8.14 11.47 -5.12
CA ARG A 13 -7.15 11.74 -6.16
C ARG A 13 -7.22 10.79 -7.38
N VAL A 14 -7.95 9.67 -7.26
CA VAL A 14 -8.17 8.71 -8.35
C VAL A 14 -9.63 8.68 -8.83
N ARG A 15 -10.41 9.73 -8.54
CA ARG A 15 -11.74 9.91 -9.11
C ARG A 15 -11.64 10.17 -10.62
N PRO A 16 -12.64 9.70 -11.41
CA PRO A 16 -13.95 9.13 -11.00
C PRO A 16 -13.92 7.65 -10.61
N HIS A 17 -12.82 6.91 -10.79
CA HIS A 17 -12.75 5.47 -10.58
C HIS A 17 -13.06 5.05 -9.13
N SER A 18 -12.67 5.89 -8.15
CA SER A 18 -12.95 5.64 -6.73
C SER A 18 -14.31 6.19 -6.25
N ASN A 19 -15.24 6.53 -7.14
CA ASN A 19 -16.56 6.99 -6.73
C ASN A 19 -17.44 5.84 -6.18
N THR A 20 -17.28 4.64 -6.74
CA THR A 20 -18.07 3.45 -6.40
C THR A 20 -17.22 2.34 -5.78
N VAL A 21 -15.94 2.28 -6.12
CA VAL A 21 -15.00 1.26 -5.63
C VAL A 21 -13.86 1.95 -4.89
N PRO A 22 -13.58 1.62 -3.63
CA PRO A 22 -12.44 2.18 -2.91
C PRO A 22 -11.13 1.94 -3.64
N LYS A 23 -10.22 2.93 -3.61
CA LYS A 23 -8.95 2.87 -4.32
C LYS A 23 -8.19 1.55 -4.14
N PRO A 24 -8.06 0.95 -2.93
CA PRO A 24 -7.32 -0.31 -2.77
C PRO A 24 -7.91 -1.52 -3.52
N LEU A 25 -9.19 -1.45 -3.87
CA LEU A 25 -9.86 -2.49 -4.65
C LEU A 25 -9.82 -2.22 -6.17
N LEU A 26 -9.30 -1.08 -6.60
CA LEU A 26 -9.12 -0.83 -8.02
C LEU A 26 -8.11 -1.82 -8.61
N PRO A 27 -8.34 -2.31 -9.85
CA PRO A 27 -7.48 -3.30 -10.46
C PRO A 27 -6.19 -2.67 -11.02
N VAL A 28 -5.13 -3.45 -10.97
CA VAL A 28 -3.89 -3.26 -11.72
C VAL A 28 -3.65 -4.57 -12.46
N ALA A 29 -3.84 -4.60 -13.77
CA ALA A 29 -3.76 -5.81 -14.59
C ALA A 29 -4.52 -7.00 -13.96
N GLY A 30 -5.83 -6.81 -13.69
CA GLY A 30 -6.75 -7.84 -13.23
C GLY A 30 -6.74 -8.15 -11.73
N THR A 31 -5.74 -7.66 -11.00
CA THR A 31 -5.60 -7.93 -9.56
C THR A 31 -5.77 -6.65 -8.75
N MET A 32 -6.50 -6.68 -7.64
CA MET A 32 -6.69 -5.51 -6.78
C MET A 32 -5.35 -4.98 -6.25
N ILE A 33 -5.21 -3.66 -6.11
CA ILE A 33 -4.01 -3.04 -5.54
C ILE A 33 -3.67 -3.69 -4.19
N VAL A 34 -4.65 -3.83 -3.29
CA VAL A 34 -4.43 -4.43 -1.97
C VAL A 34 -4.03 -5.91 -2.04
N GLU A 35 -4.53 -6.67 -3.01
CA GLU A 35 -4.15 -8.08 -3.20
C GLU A 35 -2.69 -8.20 -3.65
N ARG A 36 -2.26 -7.39 -4.61
CA ARG A 36 -0.85 -7.31 -5.04
C ARG A 36 0.09 -6.96 -3.88
N LEU A 37 -0.35 -6.04 -3.01
CA LEU A 37 0.40 -5.69 -1.81
C LEU A 37 0.56 -6.90 -0.87
N VAL A 38 -0.54 -7.63 -0.59
CA VAL A 38 -0.53 -8.84 0.25
C VAL A 38 0.36 -9.93 -0.36
N GLU A 39 0.23 -10.20 -1.67
CA GLU A 39 1.06 -11.17 -2.39
C GLU A 39 2.55 -10.82 -2.31
N THR A 40 2.89 -9.54 -2.40
CA THR A 40 4.27 -9.08 -2.25
C THR A 40 4.81 -9.41 -0.86
N PHE A 41 4.06 -9.17 0.21
CA PHE A 41 4.49 -9.52 1.56
C PHE A 41 4.63 -11.04 1.74
N ILE A 42 3.69 -11.83 1.26
CA ILE A 42 3.76 -13.30 1.34
C ILE A 42 5.04 -13.83 0.65
N ARG A 43 5.42 -13.21 -0.46
CA ARG A 43 6.61 -13.60 -1.23
C ARG A 43 7.92 -13.10 -0.61
N THR A 44 7.92 -11.91 -0.01
CA THR A 44 9.16 -11.20 0.38
C THR A 44 9.45 -11.23 1.88
N MET A 45 8.53 -11.70 2.73
CA MET A 45 8.80 -11.86 4.15
C MET A 45 9.31 -13.27 4.47
N ASP A 46 10.20 -13.37 5.47
CA ASP A 46 10.76 -14.64 5.96
C ASP A 46 9.85 -15.38 6.96
N ARG A 47 8.62 -14.90 7.15
CA ARG A 47 7.63 -15.44 8.09
C ARG A 47 6.20 -15.28 7.59
N SER A 48 5.28 -16.12 8.10
CA SER A 48 3.88 -16.14 7.69
C SER A 48 3.12 -14.89 8.14
N ILE A 49 2.15 -14.48 7.31
CA ILE A 49 1.09 -13.56 7.69
C ILE A 49 -0.10 -14.42 8.12
N ASP A 50 -0.45 -14.38 9.40
CA ASP A 50 -1.49 -15.24 9.98
C ASP A 50 -2.84 -14.52 9.99
N GLU A 51 -2.82 -13.19 10.01
CA GLU A 51 -4.00 -12.34 10.05
C GLU A 51 -3.78 -11.05 9.26
N ILE A 52 -4.81 -10.62 8.53
CA ILE A 52 -4.85 -9.32 7.87
C ILE A 52 -5.96 -8.49 8.50
N VAL A 53 -5.59 -7.32 9.03
CA VAL A 53 -6.50 -6.36 9.66
C VAL A 53 -6.71 -5.19 8.73
N TYR A 54 -7.92 -5.02 8.21
CA TYR A 54 -8.28 -3.91 7.34
C TYR A 54 -8.95 -2.80 8.14
N ILE A 55 -8.41 -1.58 8.03
CA ILE A 55 -9.01 -0.40 8.66
C ILE A 55 -9.80 0.36 7.59
N LEU A 56 -11.10 0.23 7.66
CA LEU A 56 -12.06 0.70 6.66
C LEU A 56 -12.67 2.06 7.03
N GLY A 57 -13.23 2.75 6.04
CA GLY A 57 -14.12 3.87 6.30
C GLY A 57 -15.51 3.40 6.78
N PRO A 58 -16.30 4.29 7.44
CA PRO A 58 -17.61 3.92 7.99
C PRO A 58 -18.64 3.50 6.91
N ASP A 59 -18.45 3.97 5.69
CA ASP A 59 -19.36 3.71 4.57
C ASP A 59 -19.05 2.39 3.81
N PHE A 60 -18.06 1.59 4.26
CA PHE A 60 -17.64 0.38 3.56
C PHE A 60 -18.49 -0.83 3.99
N GLY A 61 -19.37 -1.25 3.08
CA GLY A 61 -20.34 -2.33 3.30
C GLY A 61 -19.83 -3.74 2.97
N ALA A 62 -20.78 -4.66 2.80
CA ALA A 62 -20.50 -6.07 2.50
C ALA A 62 -19.86 -6.25 1.10
N ASP A 63 -20.15 -5.36 0.16
CA ASP A 63 -19.56 -5.30 -1.18
C ASP A 63 -18.05 -5.03 -1.17
N ILE A 64 -17.53 -4.41 -0.11
CA ILE A 64 -16.10 -4.18 0.11
C ILE A 64 -15.48 -5.29 0.97
N LYS A 65 -16.17 -5.67 2.07
CA LYS A 65 -15.68 -6.68 3.01
C LYS A 65 -15.59 -8.06 2.39
N GLY A 66 -16.60 -8.46 1.59
CA GLY A 66 -16.65 -9.80 0.98
C GLY A 66 -15.41 -10.12 0.11
N PRO A 67 -15.02 -9.29 -0.85
CA PRO A 67 -13.79 -9.49 -1.62
C PRO A 67 -12.52 -9.57 -0.76
N LEU A 68 -12.40 -8.75 0.30
CA LEU A 68 -11.25 -8.77 1.21
C LEU A 68 -11.20 -10.06 2.05
N GLU A 69 -12.34 -10.55 2.55
CA GLU A 69 -12.43 -11.84 3.25
C GLU A 69 -12.01 -13.00 2.34
N GLN A 70 -12.55 -13.05 1.12
CA GLN A 70 -12.20 -14.08 0.15
C GLN A 70 -10.71 -14.04 -0.21
N MET A 71 -10.15 -12.86 -0.41
CA MET A 71 -8.73 -12.68 -0.67
C MET A 71 -7.88 -13.20 0.50
N SER A 72 -8.17 -12.78 1.74
CA SER A 72 -7.45 -13.24 2.92
C SER A 72 -7.49 -14.76 3.05
N GLN A 73 -8.66 -15.39 2.83
CA GLN A 73 -8.83 -16.84 2.85
C GLN A 73 -8.00 -17.55 1.78
N ARG A 74 -7.95 -17.00 0.54
CA ARG A 74 -7.11 -17.56 -0.54
C ARG A 74 -5.64 -17.62 -0.14
N HIS A 75 -5.19 -16.63 0.63
CA HIS A 75 -3.81 -16.53 1.11
C HIS A 75 -3.57 -17.20 2.47
N GLY A 76 -4.58 -17.89 3.02
CA GLY A 76 -4.46 -18.64 4.27
C GLY A 76 -4.40 -17.79 5.54
N ALA A 77 -4.79 -16.51 5.47
CA ALA A 77 -4.80 -15.58 6.59
C ALA A 77 -6.21 -15.38 7.15
N ALA A 78 -6.31 -15.19 8.47
CA ALA A 78 -7.52 -14.68 9.10
C ALA A 78 -7.79 -13.24 8.64
N CYS A 79 -9.04 -12.78 8.74
CA CYS A 79 -9.46 -11.45 8.31
C CYS A 79 -10.21 -10.74 9.43
N THR A 80 -9.75 -9.54 9.78
CA THR A 80 -10.40 -8.67 10.78
C THR A 80 -10.65 -7.30 10.18
N PHE A 81 -11.78 -6.68 10.55
CA PHE A 81 -12.14 -5.34 10.12
C PHE A 81 -12.23 -4.38 11.30
N ARG A 82 -11.60 -3.21 11.15
CA ARG A 82 -11.72 -2.06 12.05
C ARG A 82 -12.24 -0.88 11.26
N VAL A 83 -12.76 0.13 11.95
CA VAL A 83 -13.35 1.30 11.29
C VAL A 83 -12.69 2.56 11.77
N GLN A 84 -12.24 3.39 10.84
CA GLN A 84 -11.85 4.77 11.09
C GLN A 84 -13.03 5.68 10.79
N GLU A 85 -13.77 6.07 11.81
CA GLU A 85 -14.98 6.91 11.68
C GLU A 85 -14.66 8.31 11.14
N VAL A 86 -13.54 8.89 11.58
CA VAL A 86 -13.09 10.21 11.18
C VAL A 86 -11.65 10.16 10.72
N ALA A 87 -11.36 10.72 9.55
CA ALA A 87 -10.01 10.78 8.99
C ALA A 87 -9.18 11.87 9.70
N LEU A 88 -8.46 11.51 10.76
CA LEU A 88 -7.62 12.42 11.56
C LEU A 88 -6.12 12.24 11.32
N GLY A 89 -5.71 11.50 10.30
CA GLY A 89 -4.32 11.27 9.94
C GLY A 89 -3.88 9.82 10.06
N THR A 90 -2.62 9.56 9.72
CA THR A 90 -2.06 8.20 9.60
C THR A 90 -1.84 7.50 10.95
N ALA A 91 -1.44 8.23 11.99
CA ALA A 91 -1.35 7.67 13.34
C ALA A 91 -2.73 7.26 13.87
N HIS A 92 -3.75 8.11 13.69
CA HIS A 92 -5.11 7.79 14.09
C HIS A 92 -5.67 6.60 13.30
N ALA A 93 -5.37 6.51 12.00
CA ALA A 93 -5.77 5.37 11.19
C ALA A 93 -5.25 4.05 11.79
N VAL A 94 -3.95 3.97 12.09
CA VAL A 94 -3.34 2.77 12.69
C VAL A 94 -3.89 2.51 14.09
N TYR A 95 -4.13 3.56 14.89
CA TYR A 95 -4.67 3.42 16.24
C TYR A 95 -6.11 2.88 16.27
N CYS A 96 -6.88 3.03 15.19
CA CYS A 96 -8.20 2.38 15.08
C CYS A 96 -8.13 0.84 15.15
N ALA A 97 -6.94 0.26 14.98
CA ALA A 97 -6.66 -1.17 15.16
C ALA A 97 -5.89 -1.46 16.48
N GLU A 98 -6.07 -0.65 17.52
CA GLU A 98 -5.33 -0.77 18.78
C GLU A 98 -5.44 -2.14 19.46
N GLU A 99 -6.56 -2.83 19.29
CA GLU A 99 -6.76 -4.18 19.80
C GLU A 99 -5.94 -5.24 19.06
N ASP A 100 -5.48 -4.94 17.85
CA ASP A 100 -4.71 -5.84 16.99
C ASP A 100 -3.21 -5.54 17.03
N LEU A 101 -2.79 -4.42 17.66
CA LEU A 101 -1.39 -4.04 17.86
C LEU A 101 -0.78 -4.86 18.99
N GLU A 102 -0.50 -6.13 18.70
CA GLU A 102 0.11 -7.11 19.61
C GLU A 102 1.20 -7.90 18.89
N GLY A 103 2.34 -8.11 19.57
CA GLY A 103 3.47 -8.85 19.04
C GLY A 103 4.02 -8.24 17.74
N GLU A 104 4.42 -9.08 16.79
CA GLU A 104 4.98 -8.61 15.51
C GLU A 104 3.89 -8.16 14.55
N VAL A 105 3.97 -6.91 14.08
CA VAL A 105 3.02 -6.34 13.13
C VAL A 105 3.72 -5.65 11.95
N ILE A 106 3.10 -5.74 10.78
CA ILE A 106 3.43 -4.89 9.62
C ILE A 106 2.28 -3.91 9.43
N ILE A 107 2.61 -2.64 9.25
CA ILE A 107 1.68 -1.62 8.78
C ILE A 107 1.99 -1.35 7.31
N ALA A 108 1.00 -1.43 6.43
CA ALA A 108 1.18 -1.13 5.02
C ALA A 108 0.00 -0.32 4.48
N PHE A 109 0.29 0.87 3.94
CA PHE A 109 -0.75 1.71 3.33
C PHE A 109 -1.14 1.15 1.96
N ALA A 110 -2.43 1.00 1.73
CA ALA A 110 -3.02 0.26 0.61
C ALA A 110 -2.94 0.98 -0.76
N ASP A 111 -2.16 2.03 -0.89
CA ASP A 111 -1.89 2.72 -2.16
C ASP A 111 -0.43 2.61 -2.62
N THR A 112 0.33 1.78 -1.94
CA THR A 112 1.73 1.48 -2.22
C THR A 112 1.86 0.06 -2.74
N LEU A 113 2.46 -0.10 -3.91
CA LEU A 113 2.99 -1.35 -4.40
C LEU A 113 4.51 -1.26 -4.46
N PHE A 114 5.17 -2.37 -4.26
CA PHE A 114 6.61 -2.45 -4.37
C PHE A 114 7.04 -3.84 -4.84
N ASP A 115 8.25 -3.93 -5.34
CA ASP A 115 8.87 -5.20 -5.69
C ASP A 115 10.25 -5.31 -5.04
N SER A 116 10.61 -6.53 -4.64
CA SER A 116 11.92 -6.88 -4.14
C SER A 116 12.29 -8.31 -4.53
N LYS A 117 13.52 -8.49 -4.98
CA LYS A 117 14.09 -9.80 -5.26
C LYS A 117 14.59 -10.48 -3.99
N GLU A 118 14.83 -9.71 -2.95
CA GLU A 118 15.34 -10.20 -1.67
C GLU A 118 14.19 -10.48 -0.70
N VAL A 119 14.39 -11.50 0.13
CA VAL A 119 13.54 -11.78 1.28
C VAL A 119 13.98 -10.87 2.43
N PHE A 120 13.05 -10.10 2.96
CA PHE A 120 13.31 -9.18 4.07
C PHE A 120 13.48 -9.94 5.38
N ARG A 121 14.59 -9.65 6.06
CA ARG A 121 14.91 -10.16 7.39
C ARG A 121 14.81 -9.03 8.39
N VAL A 122 13.96 -9.20 9.37
CA VAL A 122 13.69 -8.16 10.40
C VAL A 122 14.46 -8.38 11.70
N GLU A 123 15.36 -9.36 11.74
CA GLU A 123 16.13 -9.72 12.92
C GLU A 123 17.04 -8.59 13.41
N GLY A 124 17.12 -8.45 14.74
CA GLY A 124 17.98 -7.46 15.39
C GLY A 124 17.57 -6.01 15.19
N ALA A 125 16.29 -5.76 14.85
CA ALA A 125 15.67 -4.45 14.86
C ALA A 125 14.44 -4.45 15.76
N ASP A 126 14.10 -3.30 16.36
CA ASP A 126 12.80 -3.07 16.98
C ASP A 126 11.77 -2.70 15.91
N SER A 127 12.22 -2.01 14.85
CA SER A 127 11.41 -1.63 13.70
C SER A 127 12.21 -1.63 12.41
N VAL A 128 11.56 -1.91 11.28
CA VAL A 128 12.13 -1.78 9.94
C VAL A 128 11.22 -0.88 9.10
N ILE A 129 11.80 0.09 8.44
CA ILE A 129 11.08 1.05 7.59
C ILE A 129 11.52 0.85 6.14
N TRP A 130 10.56 0.66 5.24
CA TRP A 130 10.85 0.53 3.82
C TRP A 130 10.99 1.90 3.18
N LEU A 131 12.08 2.09 2.49
CA LEU A 131 12.47 3.37 1.89
C LEU A 131 12.78 3.22 0.41
N LYS A 132 12.54 4.29 -0.33
CA LYS A 132 12.97 4.44 -1.71
C LYS A 132 13.61 5.80 -1.93
N LYS A 133 14.74 5.80 -2.63
CA LYS A 133 15.36 7.03 -3.09
C LYS A 133 14.51 7.67 -4.18
N VAL A 134 14.17 8.96 -4.00
CA VAL A 134 13.34 9.74 -4.92
C VAL A 134 14.04 11.07 -5.27
N GLU A 135 13.70 11.63 -6.42
CA GLU A 135 14.24 12.93 -6.85
C GLU A 135 13.58 14.10 -6.10
N ASP A 136 12.27 14.04 -5.86
CA ASP A 136 11.50 15.04 -5.12
C ASP A 136 10.84 14.42 -3.88
N PRO A 137 11.45 14.59 -2.69
CA PRO A 137 10.91 14.06 -1.44
C PRO A 137 9.82 14.91 -0.79
N SER A 138 9.52 16.10 -1.31
CA SER A 138 8.67 17.12 -0.65
C SER A 138 7.23 16.65 -0.33
N ARG A 139 6.76 15.60 -1.00
CA ARG A 139 5.40 15.06 -0.84
C ARG A 139 5.29 13.89 0.13
N PHE A 140 6.43 13.40 0.64
CA PHE A 140 6.54 12.19 1.43
C PHE A 140 7.10 12.48 2.81
N GLY A 141 6.91 11.54 3.74
CA GLY A 141 7.77 11.45 4.91
C GLY A 141 9.16 10.98 4.48
N VAL A 142 10.20 11.57 5.05
CA VAL A 142 11.58 11.18 4.79
C VAL A 142 12.28 10.72 6.05
N ALA A 143 13.21 9.78 5.92
CA ALA A 143 14.06 9.33 7.02
C ALA A 143 15.34 10.16 7.10
N VAL A 144 15.74 10.51 8.32
CA VAL A 144 16.99 11.18 8.66
C VAL A 144 17.98 10.15 9.20
N TYR A 145 19.25 10.23 8.80
CA TYR A 145 20.26 9.26 9.13
C TYR A 145 21.49 9.88 9.80
N GLU A 146 22.10 9.09 10.67
CA GLU A 146 23.49 9.21 11.08
C GLU A 146 24.18 7.86 10.92
N GLY A 147 25.10 7.74 9.96
CA GLY A 147 25.67 6.45 9.58
C GLY A 147 24.60 5.51 9.00
N ASP A 148 24.44 4.32 9.58
CA ASP A 148 23.46 3.30 9.16
C ASP A 148 22.18 3.30 10.02
N GLN A 149 22.05 4.26 10.94
CA GLN A 149 20.89 4.35 11.84
C GLN A 149 19.93 5.47 11.43
N ILE A 150 18.63 5.18 11.45
CA ILE A 150 17.60 6.21 11.37
C ILE A 150 17.58 6.94 12.71
N THR A 151 17.72 8.26 12.66
CA THR A 151 17.74 9.16 13.83
C THR A 151 16.47 10.00 13.93
N GLY A 152 15.63 9.99 12.91
CA GLY A 152 14.36 10.72 12.92
C GLY A 152 13.63 10.65 11.60
N PHE A 153 12.45 11.27 11.58
CA PHE A 153 11.60 11.38 10.41
C PHE A 153 11.10 12.81 10.25
N VAL A 154 10.93 13.26 9.02
CA VAL A 154 10.34 14.56 8.71
C VAL A 154 9.20 14.37 7.71
N GLU A 155 7.98 14.75 8.11
CA GLU A 155 6.81 14.66 7.24
C GLU A 155 6.76 15.87 6.30
N LYS A 156 6.71 15.59 4.98
CA LYS A 156 6.59 16.59 3.92
C LYS A 156 7.52 17.79 4.09
N PRO A 157 8.85 17.57 4.06
CA PRO A 157 9.83 18.61 4.32
C PRO A 157 9.69 19.79 3.33
N GLN A 158 9.75 21.01 3.85
CA GLN A 158 9.72 22.22 3.01
C GLN A 158 11.10 22.55 2.42
N GLU A 159 12.15 22.02 3.01
CA GLU A 159 13.53 22.12 2.53
C GLU A 159 14.08 20.70 2.33
N PHE A 160 15.11 20.55 1.51
CA PHE A 160 15.73 19.25 1.30
C PHE A 160 16.40 18.76 2.59
N ILE A 161 15.91 17.65 3.12
CA ILE A 161 16.44 16.97 4.32
C ILE A 161 17.10 15.65 3.92
N SER A 162 16.40 14.82 3.13
CA SER A 162 16.85 13.49 2.71
C SER A 162 16.11 13.13 1.42
N ASP A 163 16.76 12.35 0.56
CA ASP A 163 16.15 11.79 -0.66
C ASP A 163 15.52 10.40 -0.45
N LEU A 164 15.51 9.91 0.80
CA LEU A 164 14.97 8.61 1.16
C LEU A 164 13.54 8.73 1.69
N ALA A 165 12.59 8.60 0.77
CA ALA A 165 11.17 8.65 1.05
C ALA A 165 10.68 7.35 1.71
N ILE A 166 9.81 7.49 2.70
CA ILE A 166 9.07 6.39 3.32
C ILE A 166 7.99 5.95 2.33
N ILE A 167 7.99 4.66 1.95
CA ILE A 167 7.03 4.13 0.98
C ILE A 167 5.70 3.68 1.61
N GLY A 168 5.51 3.92 2.91
CA GLY A 168 4.27 3.56 3.60
C GLY A 168 4.23 2.12 4.09
N VAL A 169 5.38 1.49 4.27
CA VAL A 169 5.54 0.12 4.80
C VAL A 169 6.44 0.14 6.01
N TYR A 170 5.98 -0.50 7.10
CA TYR A 170 6.64 -0.47 8.41
C TYR A 170 6.47 -1.82 9.10
N TYR A 171 7.56 -2.35 9.65
CA TYR A 171 7.52 -3.50 10.55
C TYR A 171 7.84 -3.05 11.97
N PHE A 172 7.11 -3.61 12.93
CA PHE A 172 7.34 -3.46 14.36
C PHE A 172 7.40 -4.83 15.01
N LYS A 173 8.46 -5.06 15.78
CA LYS A 173 8.63 -6.27 16.58
C LYS A 173 7.67 -6.31 17.77
N ASP A 174 7.25 -5.15 18.25
CA ASP A 174 6.47 -4.93 19.46
C ASP A 174 5.32 -3.98 19.14
N GLY A 175 4.17 -4.56 18.77
CA GLY A 175 2.95 -3.81 18.44
C GLY A 175 2.37 -3.07 19.63
N GLU A 176 2.53 -3.62 20.84
CA GLU A 176 2.09 -2.98 22.10
C GLU A 176 2.84 -1.68 22.32
N LYS A 177 4.15 -1.66 22.01
CA LYS A 177 4.94 -0.44 22.09
C LYS A 177 4.50 0.61 21.07
N LEU A 178 4.21 0.21 19.85
CA LEU A 178 3.63 1.11 18.85
C LEU A 178 2.29 1.69 19.34
N LYS A 179 1.40 0.85 19.88
CA LYS A 179 0.13 1.26 20.46
C LYS A 179 0.28 2.34 21.53
N GLU A 180 1.22 2.16 22.47
CA GLU A 180 1.52 3.15 23.51
C GLU A 180 1.89 4.52 22.92
N GLU A 181 2.75 4.53 21.89
CA GLU A 181 3.22 5.78 21.30
C GLU A 181 2.15 6.45 20.43
N LEU A 182 1.31 5.66 19.74
CA LEU A 182 0.15 6.19 19.02
C LEU A 182 -0.87 6.81 19.98
N ALA A 183 -1.19 6.12 21.08
CA ALA A 183 -2.06 6.65 22.13
C ALA A 183 -1.53 7.97 22.67
N TYR A 184 -0.22 8.02 22.98
CA TYR A 184 0.41 9.25 23.47
C TYR A 184 0.27 10.42 22.49
N VAL A 185 0.50 10.19 21.18
CA VAL A 185 0.38 11.23 20.16
C VAL A 185 -1.05 11.77 20.09
N ILE A 186 -2.05 10.89 20.18
CA ILE A 186 -3.47 11.27 20.11
C ILE A 186 -3.91 11.97 21.40
N ASP A 187 -3.63 11.39 22.57
CA ASP A 187 -4.05 11.91 23.87
C ASP A 187 -3.44 13.28 24.21
N ASN A 188 -2.24 13.56 23.71
CA ASN A 188 -1.56 14.84 23.88
C ASN A 188 -1.79 15.84 22.73
N ASP A 189 -2.69 15.51 21.80
CA ASP A 189 -3.05 16.34 20.63
C ASP A 189 -1.83 16.79 19.79
N ILE A 190 -0.85 15.88 19.60
CA ILE A 190 0.38 16.14 18.83
C ILE A 190 0.06 16.03 17.35
N LYS A 191 -0.13 17.16 16.69
CA LYS A 191 -0.48 17.26 15.28
C LYS A 191 0.64 17.87 14.46
N GLY A 192 0.85 17.33 13.29
CA GLY A 192 1.76 17.88 12.29
C GLY A 192 1.05 18.81 11.29
N PRO A 193 1.66 19.02 10.12
CA PRO A 193 1.11 19.87 9.07
C PRO A 193 -0.33 19.51 8.70
N GLY A 194 -1.19 20.53 8.56
CA GLY A 194 -2.61 20.31 8.23
C GLY A 194 -3.48 19.87 9.41
N GLY A 195 -2.94 19.78 10.63
CA GLY A 195 -3.71 19.42 11.83
C GLY A 195 -4.01 17.92 11.95
N GLU A 196 -3.24 17.07 11.26
CA GLU A 196 -3.37 15.62 11.27
C GLU A 196 -2.39 14.95 12.24
N TYR A 197 -2.75 13.78 12.77
CA TYR A 197 -1.86 12.91 13.56
C TYR A 197 -1.04 12.03 12.62
N PHE A 198 0.27 12.28 12.51
CA PHE A 198 1.15 11.50 11.64
C PHE A 198 1.80 10.33 12.37
N LEU A 199 1.91 9.19 11.67
CA LEU A 199 2.59 8.02 12.19
C LEU A 199 4.06 8.31 12.53
N THR A 200 4.72 9.16 11.75
CA THR A 200 6.11 9.60 11.95
C THR A 200 6.35 10.22 13.32
N GLU A 201 5.36 10.87 13.96
CA GLU A 201 5.49 11.39 15.32
C GLU A 201 5.65 10.27 16.37
N ALA A 202 4.90 9.18 16.22
CA ALA A 202 5.05 8.00 17.09
C ALA A 202 6.41 7.32 16.86
N LEU A 203 6.87 7.22 15.60
CA LEU A 203 8.18 6.65 15.26
C LEU A 203 9.34 7.45 15.88
N ASP A 204 9.30 8.78 15.77
CA ASP A 204 10.30 9.66 16.38
C ASP A 204 10.38 9.51 17.90
N ARG A 205 9.23 9.32 18.55
CA ARG A 205 9.17 9.07 19.98
C ARG A 205 9.81 7.74 20.34
N MET A 206 9.58 6.67 19.56
CA MET A 206 10.21 5.37 19.75
C MET A 206 11.74 5.48 19.62
N ILE A 207 12.25 6.21 18.63
CA ILE A 207 13.68 6.47 18.43
C ILE A 207 14.27 7.19 19.66
N ARG A 208 13.62 8.26 20.14
CA ARG A 208 14.07 9.02 21.35
C ARG A 208 14.11 8.15 22.61
N GLN A 209 13.34 7.05 22.66
CA GLN A 209 13.35 6.07 23.73
C GLN A 209 14.39 4.95 23.52
N GLY A 210 15.24 5.07 22.51
CA GLY A 210 16.35 4.15 22.23
C GLY A 210 15.96 2.90 21.43
N LYS A 211 14.78 2.88 20.78
CA LYS A 211 14.40 1.79 19.89
C LYS A 211 15.23 1.82 18.61
N ILE A 212 15.65 0.64 18.15
CA ILE A 212 16.54 0.47 16.99
C ILE A 212 15.69 0.38 15.72
N PHE A 213 15.82 1.38 14.86
CA PHE A 213 15.20 1.44 13.56
C PHE A 213 16.20 1.11 12.46
N LYS A 214 15.90 0.08 11.68
CA LYS A 214 16.64 -0.29 10.47
C LYS A 214 15.88 0.09 9.22
N THR A 215 16.56 0.09 8.09
CA THR A 215 15.95 0.33 6.79
C THR A 215 15.87 -0.95 5.99
N ALA A 216 14.83 -1.06 5.16
CA ALA A 216 14.78 -1.96 4.04
C ALA A 216 14.63 -1.14 2.75
N THR A 217 15.36 -1.53 1.72
CA THR A 217 15.24 -0.91 0.39
C THR A 217 14.48 -1.82 -0.54
N VAL A 218 13.75 -1.24 -1.49
CA VAL A 218 13.00 -1.98 -2.49
C VAL A 218 13.63 -1.77 -3.88
N ASP A 219 13.58 -2.80 -4.72
CA ASP A 219 14.06 -2.68 -6.10
C ASP A 219 13.18 -1.69 -6.87
N GLU A 220 11.88 -1.75 -6.65
CA GLU A 220 10.90 -0.92 -7.32
C GLU A 220 9.81 -0.45 -6.35
N TRP A 221 9.39 0.79 -6.53
CA TRP A 221 8.24 1.38 -5.83
C TRP A 221 7.25 1.88 -6.87
N LEU A 222 6.01 1.41 -6.78
CA LEU A 222 4.94 1.66 -7.73
C LEU A 222 3.78 2.33 -6.98
N ASP A 223 3.71 3.65 -7.08
CA ASP A 223 2.67 4.45 -6.42
C ASP A 223 1.32 4.29 -7.15
N CYS A 224 0.25 4.12 -6.39
CA CYS A 224 -1.12 4.14 -6.89
C CYS A 224 -1.93 5.32 -6.31
N GLY A 225 -1.26 6.33 -5.77
CA GLY A 225 -1.86 7.45 -5.05
C GLY A 225 -2.65 8.43 -5.92
N THR A 226 -2.32 8.54 -7.21
CA THR A 226 -2.95 9.46 -8.17
C THR A 226 -3.28 8.74 -9.48
N LEU A 227 -4.16 9.33 -10.32
CA LEU A 227 -4.48 8.74 -11.64
C LEU A 227 -3.25 8.53 -12.53
N PRO A 228 -2.35 9.52 -12.71
CA PRO A 228 -1.14 9.32 -13.51
C PRO A 228 -0.26 8.20 -12.96
N ALA A 229 -0.02 8.17 -11.64
CA ALA A 229 0.81 7.17 -11.00
C ALA A 229 0.19 5.76 -11.11
N TRP A 230 -1.13 5.63 -10.92
CA TRP A 230 -1.83 4.35 -11.09
C TRP A 230 -1.77 3.85 -12.55
N LEU A 231 -1.91 4.75 -13.54
CA LEU A 231 -1.77 4.39 -14.95
C LEU A 231 -0.35 3.92 -15.27
N GLU A 232 0.67 4.64 -14.81
CA GLU A 232 2.08 4.27 -14.93
C GLU A 232 2.35 2.91 -14.29
N THR A 233 1.92 2.71 -13.03
CA THR A 233 2.00 1.43 -12.32
C THR A 233 1.34 0.30 -13.11
N THR A 234 0.15 0.54 -13.66
CA THR A 234 -0.55 -0.46 -14.49
C THR A 234 0.28 -0.82 -15.72
N GLY A 235 0.86 0.16 -16.40
CA GLY A 235 1.72 -0.07 -17.55
C GLY A 235 2.95 -0.93 -17.22
N VAL A 236 3.63 -0.63 -16.10
CA VAL A 236 4.79 -1.40 -15.63
C VAL A 236 4.40 -2.85 -15.30
N ILE A 237 3.28 -3.06 -14.62
CA ILE A 237 2.82 -4.42 -14.28
C ILE A 237 2.40 -5.20 -15.52
N VAL A 238 1.67 -4.55 -16.44
CA VAL A 238 1.30 -5.17 -17.73
C VAL A 238 2.55 -5.58 -18.52
N GLU A 239 3.61 -4.76 -18.54
CA GLU A 239 4.88 -5.11 -19.18
C GLU A 239 5.53 -6.34 -18.54
N LYS A 240 5.55 -6.42 -17.22
CA LYS A 240 6.16 -7.54 -16.47
C LYS A 240 5.38 -8.84 -16.59
N GLU A 241 4.05 -8.76 -16.65
CA GLU A 241 3.13 -9.91 -16.63
C GLU A 241 2.55 -10.23 -18.00
N ALA A 242 3.06 -9.60 -19.08
CA ALA A 242 2.54 -9.78 -20.43
C ALA A 242 2.43 -11.26 -20.80
N ALA A 243 1.23 -11.67 -21.22
CA ALA A 243 0.98 -13.01 -21.68
C ALA A 243 1.78 -13.29 -22.96
N THR A 244 2.42 -14.44 -23.03
CA THR A 244 3.16 -14.90 -24.23
C THR A 244 2.21 -15.27 -25.39
N THR A 245 0.95 -15.57 -25.07
CA THR A 245 -0.07 -15.92 -26.06
C THR A 245 -1.32 -15.09 -25.77
N LEU A 246 -1.74 -14.33 -26.78
CA LEU A 246 -2.91 -13.48 -26.70
C LEU A 246 -4.10 -14.12 -27.41
N PRO A 247 -5.33 -13.95 -26.91
CA PRO A 247 -6.54 -14.37 -27.63
C PRO A 247 -6.67 -13.59 -28.94
N THR A 248 -7.29 -14.20 -29.95
CA THR A 248 -7.58 -13.58 -31.23
C THR A 248 -9.00 -13.02 -31.21
N TYR A 249 -9.17 -11.81 -31.70
CA TYR A 249 -10.47 -11.13 -31.78
C TYR A 249 -10.77 -10.78 -33.23
N GLU A 250 -12.01 -11.04 -33.67
CA GLU A 250 -12.42 -10.84 -35.08
C GLU A 250 -12.29 -9.37 -35.50
N GLY A 251 -11.61 -9.16 -36.63
CA GLY A 251 -11.40 -7.81 -37.19
C GLY A 251 -10.59 -6.86 -36.32
N SER A 252 -9.87 -7.37 -35.30
CA SER A 252 -9.14 -6.56 -34.34
C SER A 252 -7.64 -6.84 -34.34
N THR A 253 -6.85 -5.84 -33.94
CA THR A 253 -5.40 -5.95 -33.75
C THR A 253 -5.05 -5.76 -32.28
N ILE A 254 -4.32 -6.71 -31.70
CA ILE A 254 -3.79 -6.60 -30.33
C ILE A 254 -2.30 -6.35 -30.38
N VAL A 255 -1.87 -5.24 -29.79
CA VAL A 255 -0.46 -4.79 -29.74
C VAL A 255 0.06 -5.00 -28.31
N PRO A 256 0.90 -6.01 -28.05
CA PRO A 256 1.45 -6.23 -26.70
C PRO A 256 2.37 -5.09 -26.25
N PRO A 257 2.63 -4.97 -24.93
CA PRO A 257 2.06 -5.76 -23.83
C PRO A 257 0.63 -5.32 -23.48
N VAL A 258 -0.24 -6.25 -23.19
CA VAL A 258 -1.62 -6.00 -22.75
C VAL A 258 -2.07 -7.03 -21.73
N TYR A 259 -2.94 -6.61 -20.83
CA TYR A 259 -3.76 -7.49 -20.01
C TYR A 259 -5.21 -7.44 -20.51
N ILE A 260 -5.77 -8.60 -20.85
CA ILE A 260 -7.16 -8.73 -21.26
C ILE A 260 -7.78 -9.87 -20.45
N ALA A 261 -8.75 -9.52 -19.60
CA ALA A 261 -9.44 -10.50 -18.76
C ALA A 261 -10.29 -11.47 -19.58
N GLU A 262 -10.58 -12.64 -19.01
CA GLU A 262 -11.47 -13.62 -19.60
C GLU A 262 -12.88 -13.03 -19.80
N GLY A 263 -13.54 -13.37 -20.92
CA GLY A 263 -14.90 -12.91 -21.23
C GLY A 263 -15.00 -11.49 -21.79
N VAL A 264 -13.89 -10.81 -22.06
CA VAL A 264 -13.86 -9.52 -22.75
C VAL A 264 -14.26 -9.70 -24.23
N LEU A 265 -15.10 -8.81 -24.74
CA LEU A 265 -15.52 -8.79 -26.14
C LEU A 265 -14.84 -7.63 -26.87
N ILE A 266 -14.12 -7.93 -27.94
CA ILE A 266 -13.41 -6.92 -28.77
C ILE A 266 -13.75 -7.17 -30.24
N GLU A 267 -14.27 -6.16 -30.94
CA GLU A 267 -14.61 -6.22 -32.36
C GLU A 267 -14.08 -4.99 -33.09
N GLY A 268 -13.42 -5.18 -34.25
CA GLY A 268 -13.03 -4.11 -35.15
C GLY A 268 -12.16 -3.03 -34.53
N SER A 269 -11.29 -3.39 -33.58
CA SER A 269 -10.58 -2.44 -32.74
C SER A 269 -9.07 -2.70 -32.75
N THR A 270 -8.28 -1.66 -32.40
CA THR A 270 -6.83 -1.79 -32.13
C THR A 270 -6.57 -1.53 -30.66
N ILE A 271 -6.03 -2.53 -29.94
CA ILE A 271 -5.82 -2.50 -28.49
C ILE A 271 -4.32 -2.60 -28.20
N GLY A 272 -3.84 -1.70 -27.36
CA GLY A 272 -2.44 -1.72 -26.88
C GLY A 272 -1.56 -0.64 -27.52
N PRO A 273 -0.23 -0.59 -27.14
CA PRO A 273 0.35 -1.34 -26.02
C PRO A 273 -0.03 -0.74 -24.65
N HIS A 274 0.35 -1.44 -23.55
CA HIS A 274 0.17 -1.04 -22.14
C HIS A 274 -1.29 -0.80 -21.73
N VAL A 275 -2.19 -1.61 -22.25
CA VAL A 275 -3.62 -1.55 -21.95
C VAL A 275 -4.01 -2.68 -20.99
N SER A 276 -4.80 -2.36 -19.96
CA SER A 276 -5.47 -3.33 -19.08
C SER A 276 -6.98 -3.26 -19.31
N ILE A 277 -7.60 -4.41 -19.61
CA ILE A 277 -9.03 -4.53 -19.86
C ILE A 277 -9.60 -5.57 -18.92
N GLU A 278 -10.46 -5.10 -18.02
CA GLU A 278 -11.09 -5.92 -16.98
C GLU A 278 -12.28 -6.71 -17.52
N ALA A 279 -12.65 -7.79 -16.79
CA ALA A 279 -13.72 -8.70 -17.16
C ALA A 279 -15.07 -7.98 -17.40
N GLY A 280 -15.82 -8.44 -18.39
CA GLY A 280 -17.11 -7.87 -18.76
C GLY A 280 -17.05 -6.64 -19.66
N ALA A 281 -15.86 -6.13 -19.99
CA ALA A 281 -15.71 -5.02 -20.93
C ALA A 281 -16.12 -5.43 -22.36
N GLN A 282 -16.71 -4.47 -23.07
CA GLN A 282 -17.04 -4.62 -24.50
C GLN A 282 -16.48 -3.42 -25.26
N ILE A 283 -15.65 -3.69 -26.28
CA ILE A 283 -14.96 -2.67 -27.07
C ILE A 283 -15.28 -2.92 -28.54
N LYS A 284 -15.81 -1.90 -29.23
CA LYS A 284 -16.18 -1.99 -30.63
C LYS A 284 -15.74 -0.74 -31.38
N GLY A 285 -15.03 -0.95 -32.53
CA GLY A 285 -14.65 0.12 -33.44
C GLY A 285 -13.76 1.19 -32.82
N SER A 286 -12.77 0.82 -31.97
CA SER A 286 -11.87 1.73 -31.27
C SER A 286 -10.43 1.61 -31.73
#